data_b4c77b27c169827bd5550605d74941e8
#
_entry.id   b4c77b27c169827bd5550605d74941e8
#
_cell.length_a   1.000
_cell.length_b   1.000
_cell.length_c   1.000
_cell.angle_alpha   90.00
_cell.angle_beta   90.00
_cell.angle_gamma   90.00
#
_symmetry.space_group_name_H-M   'P 1'
#
loop_
_entity.id
_entity.type
_entity.pdbx_description
1 polymer ?
#
loop_
_entity_poly.entity_id
_entity_poly.type
_entity_poly.pdbx_seq_one_letter_code
_entity_poly.pdbx_strand_id
1 'polypeptide(L)'
;MEEKTADEIAAIFSAAGDSVTLINADANFAAYQTANPNSSDTEAEWKAMIERNVTHLELIKAYKKLDGTTSIWTSESFTDIDAAITKGKTLYS
;
A
#
# COMPACT_ATOMS: atom_id res chain seq x y z
N MET A 1 -8.41 -13.12 19.57
CA MET A 1 -7.45 -12.52 18.62
C MET A 1 -7.01 -13.56 17.62
N GLU A 2 -7.06 -13.22 16.36
CA GLU A 2 -6.63 -14.12 15.30
C GLU A 2 -5.11 -14.19 15.24
N GLU A 3 -4.59 -15.39 15.28
CA GLU A 3 -3.17 -15.63 15.13
C GLU A 3 -2.78 -15.62 13.67
N LYS A 4 -1.71 -14.92 13.32
CA LYS A 4 -1.20 -14.90 11.95
C LYS A 4 -0.18 -16.01 11.77
N THR A 5 -0.44 -16.92 10.83
CA THR A 5 0.52 -17.97 10.47
C THR A 5 1.67 -17.37 9.65
N ALA A 6 2.75 -18.13 9.50
CA ALA A 6 3.87 -17.69 8.65
C ALA A 6 3.42 -17.44 7.21
N ASP A 7 2.52 -18.28 6.69
CA ASP A 7 1.99 -18.10 5.33
C ASP A 7 1.14 -16.84 5.21
N GLU A 8 0.32 -16.55 6.22
CA GLU A 8 -0.49 -15.34 6.24
C GLU A 8 0.39 -14.10 6.30
N ILE A 9 1.44 -14.12 7.13
CA ILE A 9 2.40 -13.00 7.22
C ILE A 9 3.10 -12.79 5.87
N ALA A 10 3.53 -13.86 5.21
CA ALA A 10 4.16 -13.76 3.90
C ALA A 10 3.20 -13.16 2.86
N ALA A 11 1.93 -13.55 2.89
CA ALA A 11 0.92 -12.99 1.99
C ALA A 11 0.68 -11.51 2.27
N ILE A 12 0.66 -11.11 3.54
CA ILE A 12 0.53 -9.69 3.92
C ILE A 12 1.71 -8.88 3.41
N PHE A 13 2.92 -9.38 3.57
CA PHE A 13 4.14 -8.71 3.07
C PHE A 13 4.09 -8.56 1.55
N SER A 14 3.67 -9.60 0.83
CA SER A 14 3.55 -9.56 -0.63
C SER A 14 2.53 -8.52 -1.07
N ALA A 15 1.35 -8.51 -0.46
CA ALA A 15 0.30 -7.55 -0.79
C ALA A 15 0.73 -6.12 -0.47
N ALA A 16 1.42 -5.91 0.65
CA ALA A 16 1.95 -4.60 1.03
C ALA A 16 2.98 -4.12 0.01
N GLY A 17 3.88 -5.00 -0.43
CA GLY A 17 4.86 -4.68 -1.45
C GLY A 17 4.21 -4.25 -2.76
N ASP A 18 3.16 -4.94 -3.17
CA ASP A 18 2.40 -4.60 -4.38
C ASP A 18 1.75 -3.21 -4.24
N SER A 19 1.15 -2.91 -3.09
CA SER A 19 0.53 -1.61 -2.83
C SER A 19 1.57 -0.48 -2.82
N VAL A 20 2.71 -0.70 -2.18
CA VAL A 20 3.81 0.27 -2.15
C VAL A 20 4.32 0.53 -3.57
N THR A 21 4.52 -0.53 -4.35
CA THR A 21 4.98 -0.41 -5.74
C THR A 21 3.99 0.37 -6.58
N LEU A 22 2.69 0.08 -6.44
CA LEU A 22 1.65 0.77 -7.18
C LEU A 22 1.61 2.27 -6.86
N ILE A 23 1.67 2.62 -5.58
CA ILE A 23 1.65 4.01 -5.14
C ILE A 23 2.88 4.77 -5.65
N ASN A 24 4.05 4.11 -5.68
CA ASN A 24 5.31 4.72 -6.07
C ASN A 24 5.55 4.72 -7.59
N ALA A 25 4.71 4.01 -8.35
CA ALA A 25 4.91 3.86 -9.79
C ALA A 25 4.79 5.18 -10.56
N ASP A 26 3.88 6.05 -10.14
CA ASP A 26 3.56 7.28 -10.87
C ASP A 26 3.65 8.50 -9.97
N ALA A 27 4.13 9.61 -10.54
CA ALA A 27 4.24 10.87 -9.81
C ALA A 27 2.90 11.61 -9.75
N ASN A 28 2.03 11.39 -10.74
CA ASN A 28 0.73 12.03 -10.85
C ASN A 28 -0.10 11.31 -11.92
N PHE A 29 -1.33 11.79 -12.16
CA PHE A 29 -2.22 11.17 -13.13
C PHE A 29 -1.65 11.24 -14.55
N ALA A 30 -0.98 12.33 -14.92
CA ALA A 30 -0.38 12.46 -16.26
C ALA A 30 0.69 11.38 -16.48
N ALA A 31 1.52 11.11 -15.48
CA ALA A 31 2.52 10.05 -15.53
C ALA A 31 1.84 8.68 -15.66
N TYR A 32 0.74 8.46 -14.94
CA TYR A 32 -0.05 7.22 -15.04
C TYR A 32 -0.59 7.02 -16.46
N GLN A 33 -1.15 8.07 -17.07
CA GLN A 33 -1.67 7.99 -18.43
C GLN A 33 -0.56 7.66 -19.42
N THR A 34 0.62 8.25 -19.25
CA THR A 34 1.77 7.98 -20.11
C THR A 34 2.22 6.52 -20.02
N ALA A 35 2.25 5.98 -18.80
CA ALA A 35 2.65 4.60 -18.55
C ALA A 35 1.57 3.60 -19.02
N ASN A 36 0.32 4.03 -19.07
CA ASN A 36 -0.82 3.16 -19.42
C ASN A 36 -1.67 3.77 -20.53
N PRO A 37 -1.11 3.88 -21.75
CA PRO A 37 -1.78 4.61 -22.85
C PRO A 37 -3.10 3.99 -23.31
N ASN A 38 -3.34 2.72 -22.96
CA ASN A 38 -4.58 2.02 -23.31
C ASN A 38 -5.62 2.05 -22.20
N SER A 39 -5.30 2.67 -21.06
CA SER A 39 -6.22 2.77 -19.94
C SER A 39 -7.27 3.85 -20.21
N SER A 40 -8.52 3.55 -19.87
CA SER A 40 -9.63 4.50 -19.94
C SER A 40 -9.96 5.11 -18.57
N ASP A 41 -9.13 4.87 -17.57
CA ASP A 41 -9.36 5.38 -16.23
C ASP A 41 -9.35 6.91 -16.22
N THR A 42 -10.33 7.50 -15.50
CA THR A 42 -10.34 8.92 -15.24
C THR A 42 -9.42 9.26 -14.06
N GLU A 43 -9.11 10.54 -13.89
CA GLU A 43 -8.33 10.99 -12.73
C GLU A 43 -8.99 10.57 -11.42
N ALA A 44 -10.33 10.68 -11.34
CA ALA A 44 -11.07 10.27 -10.14
C ALA A 44 -10.91 8.76 -9.87
N GLU A 45 -10.95 7.95 -10.92
CA GLU A 45 -10.78 6.50 -10.79
C GLU A 45 -9.36 6.15 -10.35
N TRP A 46 -8.36 6.81 -10.91
CA TRP A 46 -6.96 6.63 -10.52
C TRP A 46 -6.75 7.03 -9.05
N LYS A 47 -7.30 8.18 -8.64
CA LYS A 47 -7.22 8.64 -7.25
C LYS A 47 -7.89 7.64 -6.30
N ALA A 48 -9.05 7.10 -6.69
CA ALA A 48 -9.76 6.10 -5.88
C ALA A 48 -8.93 4.82 -5.72
N MET A 49 -8.21 4.41 -6.76
CA MET A 49 -7.31 3.26 -6.70
C MET A 49 -6.17 3.49 -5.71
N ILE A 50 -5.54 4.67 -5.75
CA ILE A 50 -4.47 5.04 -4.83
C ILE A 50 -5.01 5.06 -3.39
N GLU A 51 -6.19 5.66 -3.17
CA GLU A 51 -6.81 5.72 -1.85
C GLU A 51 -7.07 4.34 -1.28
N ARG A 52 -7.58 3.41 -2.09
CA ARG A 52 -7.80 2.02 -1.65
C ARG A 52 -6.50 1.36 -1.19
N ASN A 53 -5.42 1.60 -1.89
CA ASN A 53 -4.12 1.01 -1.54
C ASN A 53 -3.54 1.67 -0.28
N VAL A 54 -3.72 2.97 -0.11
CA VAL A 54 -3.33 3.68 1.12
C VAL A 54 -4.10 3.13 2.31
N THR A 55 -5.43 2.99 2.17
CA THR A 55 -6.29 2.45 3.23
C THR A 55 -5.87 1.03 3.61
N HIS A 56 -5.54 0.21 2.61
CA HIS A 56 -5.05 -1.15 2.84
C HIS A 56 -3.75 -1.15 3.65
N LEU A 57 -2.79 -0.29 3.29
CA LEU A 57 -1.54 -0.18 4.01
C LEU A 57 -1.75 0.31 5.45
N GLU A 58 -2.63 1.28 5.65
CA GLU A 58 -2.94 1.78 6.99
C GLU A 58 -3.54 0.69 7.87
N LEU A 59 -4.38 -0.16 7.29
CA LEU A 59 -4.98 -1.27 8.01
C LEU A 59 -3.94 -2.31 8.42
N ILE A 60 -3.12 -2.77 7.47
CA ILE A 60 -2.21 -3.89 7.72
C ILE A 60 -0.99 -3.50 8.55
N LYS A 61 -0.61 -2.23 8.57
CA LYS A 61 0.54 -1.82 9.40
C LYS A 61 0.27 -1.96 10.90
N ALA A 62 -1.01 -2.09 11.28
CA ALA A 62 -1.41 -2.32 12.66
C ALA A 62 -1.35 -3.80 13.08
N TYR A 63 -1.11 -4.71 12.13
CA TYR A 63 -1.08 -6.14 12.43
C TYR A 63 0.08 -6.50 13.36
N LYS A 64 -0.18 -7.46 14.24
CA LYS A 64 0.78 -7.93 15.24
C LYS A 64 1.09 -9.41 15.02
N LYS A 65 2.24 -9.86 15.54
CA LYS A 65 2.58 -11.27 15.61
C LYS A 65 1.66 -11.99 16.60
N LEU A 66 1.85 -13.27 16.75
CA LEU A 66 1.03 -14.12 17.61
C LEU A 66 0.96 -13.63 19.06
N ASP A 67 2.00 -12.95 19.54
CA ASP A 67 2.04 -12.43 20.91
C ASP A 67 1.08 -11.24 21.14
N GLY A 68 0.50 -10.70 20.06
CA GLY A 68 -0.43 -9.58 20.14
C GLY A 68 0.21 -8.22 20.43
N THR A 69 1.51 -8.17 20.57
CA THR A 69 2.24 -6.94 20.92
C THR A 69 3.31 -6.56 19.91
N THR A 70 4.03 -7.54 19.36
CA THR A 70 5.12 -7.26 18.43
C THR A 70 4.57 -7.07 17.02
N SER A 71 4.93 -5.95 16.38
CA SER A 71 4.56 -5.71 14.98
C SER A 71 5.14 -6.80 14.08
N ILE A 72 4.40 -7.18 13.04
CA ILE A 72 4.90 -8.11 12.02
C ILE A 72 5.94 -7.43 11.11
N TRP A 73 6.03 -6.11 11.16
CA TRP A 73 6.87 -5.31 10.26
C TRP A 73 8.23 -5.05 10.87
N THR A 74 9.28 -5.11 10.04
CA THR A 74 10.61 -4.63 10.43
C THR A 74 10.60 -3.09 10.42
N SER A 75 11.60 -2.46 11.02
CA SER A 75 11.72 -1.01 11.01
C SER A 75 11.78 -0.45 9.59
N GLU A 76 12.53 -1.12 8.70
CA GLU A 76 12.66 -0.71 7.30
C GLU A 76 11.34 -0.84 6.55
N SER A 77 10.68 -1.99 6.68
CA SER A 77 9.38 -2.24 6.03
C SER A 77 8.33 -1.24 6.50
N PHE A 78 8.32 -0.94 7.80
CA PHE A 78 7.38 0.01 8.38
C PHE A 78 7.61 1.42 7.83
N THR A 79 8.88 1.82 7.68
CA THR A 79 9.25 3.11 7.10
C THR A 79 8.80 3.21 5.64
N ASP A 80 8.99 2.16 4.87
CA ASP A 80 8.58 2.12 3.46
C ASP A 80 7.06 2.24 3.33
N ILE A 81 6.31 1.55 4.20
CA ILE A 81 4.84 1.62 4.22
C ILE A 81 4.40 3.03 4.57
N ASP A 82 4.97 3.65 5.60
CA ASP A 82 4.63 5.02 6.00
C ASP A 82 4.93 6.03 4.90
N ALA A 83 6.05 5.88 4.21
CA ALA A 83 6.41 6.75 3.09
C ALA A 83 5.41 6.61 1.95
N ALA A 84 5.00 5.38 1.63
CA ALA A 84 4.00 5.13 0.58
C ALA A 84 2.64 5.71 0.96
N ILE A 85 2.23 5.58 2.22
CA ILE A 85 0.97 6.16 2.71
C ILE A 85 0.99 7.68 2.54
N THR A 86 2.07 8.32 2.95
CA THR A 86 2.23 9.79 2.82
C THR A 86 2.16 10.22 1.36
N LYS A 87 2.88 9.52 0.49
CA LYS A 87 2.88 9.83 -0.94
C LYS A 87 1.49 9.65 -1.53
N GLY A 88 0.82 8.55 -1.22
CA GLY A 88 -0.52 8.26 -1.71
C GLY A 88 -1.52 9.34 -1.31
N LYS A 89 -1.49 9.77 -0.06
CA LYS A 89 -2.37 10.85 0.42
C LYS A 89 -2.15 12.14 -0.35
N THR A 90 -0.93 12.43 -0.73
CA THR A 90 -0.61 13.60 -1.56
C THR A 90 -1.19 13.42 -2.97
N LEU A 91 -1.11 12.22 -3.53
CA LEU A 91 -1.56 11.95 -4.90
C LEU A 91 -3.08 12.09 -5.06
N TYR A 92 -3.86 11.66 -4.06
CA TYR A 92 -5.32 11.69 -4.19
C TYR A 92 -6.00 12.85 -3.46
N SER A 93 -5.25 13.69 -2.80
CA SER A 93 -5.80 14.85 -2.08
C SER A 93 -6.22 16.00 -3.02
#